data_c8682d1cfb8164fca9934441d9b79e5c
#
_entry.id   c8682d1cfb8164fca9934441d9b79e5c
#
_cell.length_a   1.000
_cell.length_b   1.000
_cell.length_c   1.000
_cell.angle_alpha   90.00
_cell.angle_beta   90.00
_cell.angle_gamma   90.00
#
_symmetry.space_group_name_H-M   'P 1'
#
loop_
_entity.id
_entity.type
_entity.pdbx_description
1 polymer ?
#
loop_
_entity_poly.entity_id
_entity_poly.type
_entity_poly.pdbx_seq_one_letter_code
_entity_poly.pdbx_strand_id
1 'polypeptide(L)'
;MALRKRGKWRYGDRQADIRAEITRYSKKVGYLAEHFVDATCSCGGKVFGLLLDDNAGVASRVCVACDAESHPIGDSVEYMDEAEEEEAACPCGEETFEITVGVSLYAESEDVRWLSLGCRCPACGLTAVYGDWKNEFIGYRELLLRV
;
A
#
# COMPACT_ATOMS: atom_id res chain seq x y z
N MET A 1 -18.86 -6.95 4.35
CA MET A 1 -17.90 -6.97 3.25
C MET A 1 -18.37 -6.08 2.13
N ALA A 2 -17.62 -5.06 1.84
CA ALA A 2 -18.12 -3.98 0.99
C ALA A 2 -17.52 -3.91 -0.42
N LEU A 3 -16.61 -4.82 -0.78
CA LEU A 3 -16.04 -4.81 -2.13
C LEU A 3 -17.08 -5.20 -3.17
N ARG A 4 -17.27 -4.33 -4.16
CA ARG A 4 -18.18 -4.54 -5.27
C ARG A 4 -17.39 -4.62 -6.56
N LYS A 5 -17.63 -5.63 -7.37
CA LYS A 5 -16.95 -5.78 -8.65
C LYS A 5 -17.74 -5.07 -9.75
N ARG A 6 -17.03 -4.24 -10.54
CA ARG A 6 -17.57 -3.61 -11.74
C ARG A 6 -16.55 -3.79 -12.87
N GLY A 7 -16.87 -4.65 -13.84
CA GLY A 7 -15.91 -5.00 -14.87
C GLY A 7 -14.69 -5.69 -14.25
N LYS A 8 -13.50 -5.19 -14.56
CA LYS A 8 -12.25 -5.72 -14.00
C LYS A 8 -11.86 -5.09 -12.67
N TRP A 9 -12.58 -4.06 -12.22
CA TRP A 9 -12.25 -3.31 -11.01
C TRP A 9 -13.13 -3.70 -9.83
N ARG A 10 -12.61 -3.47 -8.62
CA ARG A 10 -13.36 -3.63 -7.38
C ARG A 10 -13.44 -2.29 -6.65
N TYR A 11 -14.55 -2.04 -5.99
CA TYR A 11 -14.83 -0.79 -5.30
C TYR A 11 -15.19 -1.06 -3.85
N GLY A 12 -14.57 -0.31 -2.93
CA GLY A 12 -14.83 -0.39 -1.50
C GLY A 12 -15.46 0.89 -0.98
N ASP A 13 -16.08 0.80 0.19
CA ASP A 13 -16.75 1.93 0.83
C ASP A 13 -15.89 2.63 1.88
N ARG A 14 -14.83 1.97 2.34
CA ARG A 14 -13.98 2.49 3.42
C ARG A 14 -12.58 1.87 3.37
N GLN A 15 -11.66 2.45 4.14
CA GLN A 15 -10.27 2.00 4.18
C GLN A 15 -10.14 0.52 4.55
N ALA A 16 -10.97 0.04 5.47
CA ALA A 16 -10.93 -1.38 5.88
C ALA A 16 -11.13 -2.35 4.71
N ASP A 17 -11.79 -1.92 3.63
CA ASP A 17 -12.02 -2.77 2.46
C ASP A 17 -10.75 -3.03 1.66
N ILE A 18 -9.69 -2.20 1.86
CA ILE A 18 -8.40 -2.41 1.21
C ILE A 18 -7.81 -3.76 1.63
N ARG A 19 -7.98 -4.15 2.90
CA ARG A 19 -7.48 -5.43 3.40
C ARG A 19 -8.10 -6.61 2.66
N ALA A 20 -9.38 -6.53 2.35
CA ALA A 20 -10.06 -7.58 1.57
C ALA A 20 -9.48 -7.67 0.16
N GLU A 21 -9.17 -6.56 -0.47
CA GLU A 21 -8.58 -6.56 -1.80
C GLU A 21 -7.13 -7.08 -1.76
N ILE A 22 -6.33 -6.67 -0.78
CA ILE A 22 -4.98 -7.20 -0.61
C ILE A 22 -5.02 -8.72 -0.40
N THR A 23 -5.95 -9.21 0.43
CA THR A 23 -6.10 -10.64 0.68
C THR A 23 -6.41 -11.39 -0.61
N ARG A 24 -7.36 -10.88 -1.40
CA ARG A 24 -7.73 -11.49 -2.68
C ARG A 24 -6.55 -11.50 -3.65
N TYR A 25 -5.89 -10.36 -3.81
CA TYR A 25 -4.76 -10.22 -4.73
C TYR A 25 -3.58 -11.09 -4.31
N SER A 26 -3.19 -11.02 -3.04
CA SER A 26 -2.03 -11.75 -2.54
C SER A 26 -2.23 -13.27 -2.59
N LYS A 27 -3.45 -13.74 -2.38
CA LYS A 27 -3.78 -15.15 -2.54
C LYS A 27 -3.61 -15.60 -3.98
N LYS A 28 -4.01 -14.75 -4.94
CA LYS A 28 -3.90 -15.04 -6.36
C LYS A 28 -2.43 -15.14 -6.82
N VAL A 29 -1.57 -14.25 -6.31
CA VAL A 29 -0.15 -14.24 -6.70
C VAL A 29 0.70 -15.22 -5.87
N GLY A 30 0.13 -15.88 -4.88
CA GLY A 30 0.81 -16.93 -4.13
C GLY A 30 1.56 -16.49 -2.87
N TYR A 31 1.39 -15.25 -2.42
CA TYR A 31 2.04 -14.70 -1.23
C TYR A 31 0.99 -14.06 -0.32
N LEU A 32 0.10 -14.89 0.21
CA LEU A 32 -1.03 -14.44 1.04
C LEU A 32 -0.58 -13.50 2.16
N ALA A 33 -1.14 -12.30 2.20
CA ALA A 33 -0.85 -11.32 3.23
C ALA A 33 -1.40 -11.80 4.58
N GLU A 34 -0.57 -11.71 5.61
CA GLU A 34 -0.87 -12.21 6.96
C GLU A 34 -1.01 -11.10 7.98
N HIS A 35 -0.36 -9.96 7.76
CA HIS A 35 -0.39 -8.81 8.65
C HIS A 35 -0.63 -7.55 7.85
N PHE A 36 -1.35 -6.59 8.44
CA PHE A 36 -1.76 -5.36 7.77
C PHE A 36 -1.56 -4.15 8.66
N VAL A 37 -1.35 -3.00 8.04
CA VAL A 37 -1.43 -1.71 8.72
C VAL A 37 -2.05 -0.67 7.78
N ASP A 38 -2.94 0.13 8.31
CA ASP A 38 -3.52 1.26 7.59
C ASP A 38 -2.61 2.48 7.78
N ALA A 39 -2.20 3.12 6.68
CA ALA A 39 -1.35 4.29 6.77
C ALA A 39 -2.09 5.44 7.44
N THR A 40 -1.43 6.05 8.42
CA THR A 40 -1.96 7.19 9.15
C THR A 40 -0.82 8.16 9.42
N CYS A 41 -1.02 9.43 9.06
CA CYS A 41 -0.04 10.46 9.34
C CYS A 41 -0.01 10.80 10.85
N SER A 42 1.12 11.28 11.34
CA SER A 42 1.22 11.74 12.73
C SER A 42 0.22 12.85 13.06
N CYS A 43 -0.26 13.59 12.06
CA CYS A 43 -1.32 14.59 12.23
C CYS A 43 -2.72 13.98 12.34
N GLY A 44 -2.85 12.65 12.15
CA GLY A 44 -4.14 11.96 12.13
C GLY A 44 -4.74 11.81 10.74
N GLY A 45 -4.13 12.38 9.72
CA GLY A 45 -4.63 12.29 8.34
C GLY A 45 -4.50 10.88 7.78
N LYS A 46 -5.45 10.48 6.94
CA LYS A 46 -5.52 9.14 6.36
C LYS A 46 -5.56 9.15 4.84
N VAL A 47 -5.46 10.31 4.22
CA VAL A 47 -5.48 10.45 2.77
C VAL A 47 -4.13 11.02 2.32
N PHE A 48 -3.56 10.39 1.28
CA PHE A 48 -2.20 10.67 0.85
C PHE A 48 -2.09 10.72 -0.66
N GLY A 49 -1.19 11.58 -1.16
CA GLY A 49 -0.61 11.39 -2.49
C GLY A 49 0.33 10.20 -2.43
N LEU A 50 0.44 9.44 -3.51
CA LEU A 50 1.29 8.26 -3.61
C LEU A 50 2.33 8.43 -4.69
N LEU A 51 3.59 8.22 -4.33
CA LEU A 51 4.71 8.14 -5.25
C LEU A 51 5.17 6.69 -5.28
N LEU A 52 5.36 6.13 -6.46
CA LEU A 52 5.59 4.70 -6.62
C LEU A 52 6.57 4.38 -7.72
N ASP A 53 7.52 3.48 -7.43
CA ASP A 53 8.33 2.78 -8.42
C ASP A 53 8.22 1.28 -8.12
N ASP A 54 7.30 0.61 -8.79
CA ASP A 54 7.03 -0.82 -8.58
C ASP A 54 8.22 -1.70 -9.00
N ASN A 55 9.00 -1.26 -9.97
CA ASN A 55 10.19 -2.01 -10.43
C ASN A 55 11.32 -1.99 -9.40
N ALA A 56 11.50 -0.85 -8.74
CA ALA A 56 12.53 -0.72 -7.69
C ALA A 56 12.03 -1.21 -6.33
N GLY A 57 10.73 -1.42 -6.17
CA GLY A 57 10.13 -1.79 -4.90
C GLY A 57 10.14 -0.64 -3.90
N VAL A 58 9.76 0.55 -4.35
CA VAL A 58 9.79 1.77 -3.56
C VAL A 58 8.46 2.50 -3.64
N ALA A 59 7.99 2.98 -2.49
CA ALA A 59 6.82 3.84 -2.43
C ALA A 59 6.97 4.88 -1.34
N SER A 60 6.38 6.05 -1.56
CA SER A 60 6.32 7.13 -0.58
C SER A 60 4.93 7.74 -0.55
N ARG A 61 4.51 8.24 0.61
CA ARG A 61 3.22 8.90 0.77
C ARG A 61 3.39 10.35 1.20
N VAL A 62 2.49 11.20 0.75
CA VAL A 62 2.48 12.62 1.12
C VAL A 62 1.10 12.95 1.70
N CYS A 63 1.04 13.33 2.98
CA CYS A 63 -0.22 13.65 3.63
C CYS A 63 -0.85 14.90 3.01
N VAL A 64 -2.14 14.84 2.70
CA VAL A 64 -2.86 15.99 2.13
C VAL A 64 -3.37 16.95 3.20
N ALA A 65 -3.39 16.52 4.47
CA ALA A 65 -3.94 17.32 5.58
C ALA A 65 -2.90 18.21 6.25
N CYS A 66 -1.61 17.91 6.09
CA CYS A 66 -0.54 18.72 6.67
C CYS A 66 0.60 18.86 5.66
N ASP A 67 1.54 19.77 5.92
CA ASP A 67 2.66 20.04 5.03
C ASP A 67 3.89 19.18 5.35
N ALA A 68 3.68 17.97 5.87
CA ALA A 68 4.76 17.06 6.16
C ALA A 68 5.48 16.63 4.88
N GLU A 69 6.78 16.37 4.98
CA GLU A 69 7.55 15.84 3.88
C GLU A 69 7.06 14.44 3.48
N SER A 70 7.43 13.99 2.29
CA SER A 70 7.11 12.63 1.85
C SER A 70 7.70 11.61 2.81
N HIS A 71 6.92 10.56 3.08
CA HIS A 71 7.31 9.49 3.99
C HIS A 71 7.54 8.21 3.19
N PRO A 72 8.79 7.70 3.14
CA PRO A 72 9.04 6.39 2.50
C PRO A 72 8.33 5.28 3.26
N ILE A 73 7.64 4.42 2.52
CA ILE A 73 6.84 3.33 3.10
C ILE A 73 7.72 2.11 3.31
N GLY A 74 7.73 1.58 4.54
CA GLY A 74 8.45 0.37 4.89
C GLY A 74 9.97 0.53 4.75
N ASP A 75 10.60 -0.34 3.98
CA ASP A 75 12.04 -0.31 3.73
C ASP A 75 12.42 0.46 2.46
N SER A 76 11.48 1.22 1.89
CA SER A 76 11.71 1.97 0.65
C SER A 76 12.91 2.92 0.75
N VAL A 77 13.16 3.50 1.93
CA VAL A 77 14.27 4.43 2.14
C VAL A 77 15.63 3.83 1.74
N GLU A 78 15.79 2.51 1.86
CA GLU A 78 17.03 1.82 1.54
C GLU A 78 17.30 1.71 0.04
N TYR A 79 16.28 1.93 -0.78
CA TYR A 79 16.34 1.77 -2.24
C TYR A 79 16.02 3.06 -3.01
N MET A 80 15.88 4.18 -2.31
CA MET A 80 15.45 5.45 -2.92
C MET A 80 16.43 5.98 -3.96
N ASP A 81 17.74 5.75 -3.77
CA ASP A 81 18.76 6.27 -4.67
C ASP A 81 18.66 5.73 -6.10
N GLU A 82 18.10 4.53 -6.26
CA GLU A 82 17.95 3.88 -7.55
C GLU A 82 16.52 3.98 -8.11
N ALA A 83 15.62 4.60 -7.34
CA ALA A 83 14.21 4.65 -7.71
C ALA A 83 13.87 5.87 -8.56
N GLU A 84 12.94 5.67 -9.49
CA GLU A 84 12.32 6.73 -10.25
C GLU A 84 10.82 6.71 -9.92
N GLU A 85 10.47 7.32 -8.78
CA GLU A 85 9.08 7.36 -8.33
C GLU A 85 8.23 8.25 -9.23
N GLU A 86 7.02 7.77 -9.55
CA GLU A 86 6.03 8.51 -10.30
C GLU A 86 4.77 8.68 -9.46
N GLU A 87 4.06 9.78 -9.67
CA GLU A 87 2.79 10.01 -8.99
C GLU A 87 1.74 9.02 -9.48
N ALA A 88 1.07 8.34 -8.55
CA ALA A 88 -0.03 7.45 -8.88
C ALA A 88 -1.33 8.24 -9.01
N ALA A 89 -2.20 7.80 -9.89
CA ALA A 89 -3.52 8.38 -10.09
C ALA A 89 -4.56 7.29 -10.31
N CYS A 90 -5.77 7.55 -9.81
CA CYS A 90 -6.91 6.68 -10.08
C CYS A 90 -7.41 6.91 -11.51
N PRO A 91 -7.94 5.88 -12.20
CA PRO A 91 -8.57 6.09 -13.51
C PRO A 91 -9.67 7.17 -13.54
N CYS A 92 -10.28 7.48 -12.39
CA CYS A 92 -11.28 8.57 -12.32
C CYS A 92 -10.64 9.97 -12.32
N GLY A 93 -9.31 10.07 -12.22
CA GLY A 93 -8.57 11.33 -12.19
C GLY A 93 -8.13 11.78 -10.81
N GLU A 94 -8.57 11.14 -9.74
CA GLU A 94 -8.14 11.46 -8.38
C GLU A 94 -6.68 11.05 -8.16
N GLU A 95 -5.92 11.92 -7.50
CA GLU A 95 -4.49 11.69 -7.25
C GLU A 95 -4.18 11.43 -5.77
N THR A 96 -5.21 11.22 -4.94
CA THR A 96 -5.03 10.95 -3.52
C THR A 96 -5.74 9.65 -3.13
N PHE A 97 -5.23 9.01 -2.08
CA PHE A 97 -5.65 7.67 -1.70
C PHE A 97 -5.64 7.45 -0.21
N GLU A 98 -6.52 6.56 0.25
CA GLU A 98 -6.32 5.84 1.50
C GLU A 98 -5.40 4.66 1.18
N ILE A 99 -4.44 4.35 2.08
CA ILE A 99 -3.39 3.37 1.85
C ILE A 99 -3.36 2.33 2.97
N THR A 100 -3.24 1.07 2.59
CA THR A 100 -3.02 -0.04 3.53
C THR A 100 -1.91 -0.93 2.97
N VAL A 101 -1.00 -1.35 3.83
CA VAL A 101 0.07 -2.28 3.48
C VAL A 101 -0.23 -3.62 4.10
N GLY A 102 -0.11 -4.69 3.30
CA GLY A 102 -0.19 -6.06 3.77
C GLY A 102 1.12 -6.79 3.48
N VAL A 103 1.52 -7.69 4.37
CA VAL A 103 2.78 -8.42 4.22
C VAL A 103 2.57 -9.91 4.39
N SER A 104 3.29 -10.68 3.57
CA SER A 104 3.44 -12.14 3.68
C SER A 104 4.82 -12.43 4.25
N LEU A 105 4.92 -13.46 5.08
CA LEU A 105 6.17 -13.81 5.75
C LEU A 105 6.79 -15.07 5.14
N TYR A 106 8.11 -15.21 5.31
CA TYR A 106 8.76 -16.48 5.05
C TYR A 106 8.24 -17.54 6.02
N ALA A 107 8.22 -18.80 5.60
CA ALA A 107 7.74 -19.91 6.44
C ALA A 107 8.53 -19.97 7.76
N GLU A 108 7.80 -20.10 8.86
CA GLU A 108 8.39 -20.20 10.21
C GLU A 108 9.28 -19.01 10.59
N SER A 109 9.00 -17.83 10.06
CA SER A 109 9.79 -16.64 10.27
C SER A 109 8.89 -15.43 10.52
N GLU A 110 9.44 -14.38 11.12
CA GLU A 110 8.80 -13.08 11.24
C GLU A 110 9.29 -12.10 10.15
N ASP A 111 10.17 -12.54 9.27
CA ASP A 111 10.69 -11.70 8.20
C ASP A 111 9.72 -11.61 7.03
N VAL A 112 9.58 -10.42 6.50
CA VAL A 112 8.70 -10.16 5.37
C VAL A 112 9.28 -10.75 4.10
N ARG A 113 8.44 -11.51 3.39
CA ARG A 113 8.76 -12.07 2.09
C ARG A 113 8.21 -11.23 0.95
N TRP A 114 7.00 -10.72 1.11
CA TRP A 114 6.31 -9.98 0.07
C TRP A 114 5.46 -8.87 0.67
N LEU A 115 5.51 -7.70 0.06
CA LEU A 115 4.72 -6.55 0.47
C LEU A 115 3.70 -6.23 -0.62
N SER A 116 2.46 -5.99 -0.20
CA SER A 116 1.39 -5.52 -1.09
C SER A 116 0.92 -4.15 -0.63
N LEU A 117 0.91 -3.20 -1.56
CA LEU A 117 0.47 -1.82 -1.30
C LEU A 117 -0.92 -1.63 -1.89
N GLY A 118 -1.92 -1.58 -1.04
CA GLY A 118 -3.30 -1.38 -1.45
C GLY A 118 -3.75 0.05 -1.26
N CYS A 119 -4.59 0.51 -2.17
CA CYS A 119 -5.12 1.87 -2.15
C CYS A 119 -6.61 1.89 -2.43
N ARG A 120 -7.31 2.84 -1.82
CA ARG A 120 -8.70 3.13 -2.11
C ARG A 120 -8.83 4.59 -2.50
N CYS A 121 -9.46 4.86 -3.65
CA CYS A 121 -9.75 6.23 -4.08
C CYS A 121 -10.91 6.80 -3.26
N PRO A 122 -10.72 7.90 -2.54
CA PRO A 122 -11.81 8.48 -1.76
C PRO A 122 -12.90 9.11 -2.61
N ALA A 123 -12.61 9.41 -3.89
CA ALA A 123 -13.57 10.02 -4.78
C ALA A 123 -14.53 9.01 -5.41
N CYS A 124 -14.02 7.88 -5.93
CA CYS A 124 -14.86 6.89 -6.61
C CYS A 124 -14.97 5.54 -5.89
N GLY A 125 -14.10 5.29 -4.91
CA GLY A 125 -14.10 4.03 -4.16
C GLY A 125 -13.30 2.90 -4.79
N LEU A 126 -12.67 3.11 -5.94
CA LEU A 126 -11.87 2.07 -6.57
C LEU A 126 -10.79 1.61 -5.60
N THR A 127 -10.75 0.31 -5.37
CA THR A 127 -9.85 -0.32 -4.40
C THR A 127 -9.01 -1.37 -5.13
N ALA A 128 -7.68 -1.22 -5.06
CA ALA A 128 -6.78 -2.09 -5.81
C ALA A 128 -5.41 -2.17 -5.14
N VAL A 129 -4.64 -3.20 -5.49
CA VAL A 129 -3.22 -3.26 -5.16
C VAL A 129 -2.48 -2.47 -6.24
N TYR A 130 -1.81 -1.41 -5.84
CA TYR A 130 -1.10 -0.52 -6.75
C TYR A 130 0.35 -0.93 -6.97
N GLY A 131 0.93 -1.66 -6.04
CA GLY A 131 2.27 -2.20 -6.17
C GLY A 131 2.46 -3.36 -5.24
N ASP A 132 3.33 -4.28 -5.61
CA ASP A 132 3.72 -5.39 -4.75
C ASP A 132 5.13 -5.80 -5.12
N TRP A 133 5.91 -6.20 -4.12
CA TRP A 133 7.30 -6.59 -4.35
C TRP A 133 7.85 -7.45 -3.22
N LYS A 134 8.97 -8.11 -3.54
CA LYS A 134 9.70 -8.94 -2.61
C LYS A 134 10.43 -8.07 -1.59
N ASN A 135 10.45 -8.53 -0.33
CA ASN A 135 11.27 -7.96 0.73
C ASN A 135 12.24 -8.99 1.25
N GLU A 136 13.33 -8.54 1.83
CA GLU A 136 14.34 -9.40 2.46
C GLU A 136 14.90 -8.73 3.70
N PHE A 137 15.23 -9.54 4.70
CA PHE A 137 15.99 -9.12 5.88
C PHE A 137 15.30 -8.08 6.78
N ILE A 138 13.96 -8.00 6.75
CA ILE A 138 13.24 -7.11 7.64
C ILE A 138 12.07 -7.83 8.30
N GLY A 139 11.94 -7.72 9.63
CA GLY A 139 10.81 -8.26 10.38
C GLY A 139 9.53 -7.45 10.10
N TYR A 140 8.39 -8.14 10.11
CA TYR A 140 7.13 -7.49 9.77
C TYR A 140 6.76 -6.38 10.75
N ARG A 141 7.09 -6.54 12.04
CA ARG A 141 6.77 -5.51 13.05
C ARG A 141 7.49 -4.21 12.77
N GLU A 142 8.78 -4.30 12.43
CA GLU A 142 9.58 -3.13 12.09
C GLU A 142 9.10 -2.48 10.79
N LEU A 143 8.85 -3.28 9.76
CA LEU A 143 8.40 -2.76 8.48
C LEU A 143 7.07 -2.02 8.61
N LEU A 144 6.10 -2.60 9.31
CA LEU A 144 4.77 -2.01 9.46
C LEU A 144 4.79 -0.72 10.29
N LEU A 145 5.77 -0.55 11.18
CA LEU A 145 5.95 0.71 11.91
C LEU A 145 6.40 1.86 10.99
N ARG A 146 6.90 1.55 9.80
CA ARG A 146 7.40 2.53 8.84
C ARG A 146 6.38 2.87 7.74
N VAL A 147 5.16 2.41 7.88
CA VAL A 147 4.08 2.69 6.90
C VAL A 147 3.28 4.01 7.19
#